data_8de93d7442f0630959659d36a2af621f
#
_entry.id   8de93d7442f0630959659d36a2af621f
#
_cell.length_a   1.000
_cell.length_b   1.000
_cell.length_c   1.000
_cell.angle_alpha   90.00
_cell.angle_beta   90.00
_cell.angle_gamma   90.00
#
_symmetry.space_group_name_H-M   'P 1'
#
loop_
_entity.id
_entity.type
_entity.pdbx_description
1 polymer ?
#
loop_
_entity_poly.entity_id
_entity_poly.type
_entity_poly.pdbx_seq_one_letter_code
_entity_poly.pdbx_strand_id
1 'polypeptide(L)'
;TESLQRQLSDVDSLMEERIDAESLREYINSLIEELPLSRREIFRLSRHEHLSYKEIAERLSISEKTVETQLSRALRFLRDRLSSDGFLCLITLFL
;
A
#
# COMPACT_ATOMS: atom_id res chain seq x y z
N THR A 1 17.32 -6.54 14.46
CA THR A 1 18.34 -7.49 13.99
C THR A 1 19.12 -6.90 12.83
N GLU A 2 20.25 -7.51 12.53
CA GLU A 2 21.13 -7.00 11.48
C GLU A 2 20.45 -6.96 10.10
N SER A 3 19.70 -7.98 9.75
CA SER A 3 19.03 -8.02 8.44
C SER A 3 17.97 -6.93 8.32
N LEU A 4 17.26 -6.63 9.40
CA LEU A 4 16.28 -5.56 9.41
C LEU A 4 16.96 -4.19 9.28
N GLN A 5 18.05 -3.98 10.00
CA GLN A 5 18.82 -2.74 9.92
C GLN A 5 19.40 -2.55 8.52
N ARG A 6 19.84 -3.62 7.89
CA ARG A 6 20.38 -3.55 6.53
C ARG A 6 19.29 -3.14 5.53
N GLN A 7 18.09 -3.69 5.68
CA GLN A 7 16.98 -3.33 4.82
C GLN A 7 16.59 -1.85 4.99
N LEU A 8 16.56 -1.37 6.22
CA LEU A 8 16.25 0.03 6.49
C LEU A 8 17.33 0.94 5.94
N SER A 9 18.59 0.54 6.04
CA SER A 9 19.71 1.28 5.49
C SER A 9 19.62 1.39 3.98
N ASP A 10 19.26 0.29 3.30
CA ASP A 10 19.09 0.29 1.86
C ASP A 10 17.95 1.20 1.43
N VAL A 11 16.85 1.19 2.17
CA VAL A 11 15.72 2.07 1.92
C VAL A 11 16.12 3.53 2.06
N ASP A 12 16.81 3.87 3.14
CA ASP A 12 17.28 5.23 3.37
C ASP A 12 18.22 5.69 2.25
N SER A 13 19.13 4.80 1.83
CA SER A 13 20.05 5.09 0.76
C SER A 13 19.34 5.38 -0.55
N LEU A 14 18.33 4.58 -0.88
CA LEU A 14 17.53 4.78 -2.09
C LEU A 14 16.79 6.11 -2.03
N MET A 15 16.23 6.44 -0.88
CA MET A 15 15.47 7.66 -0.71
C MET A 15 16.34 8.90 -0.81
N GLU A 16 17.58 8.82 -0.31
CA GLU A 16 18.51 9.94 -0.35
C GLU A 16 19.13 10.16 -1.72
N GLU A 17 19.45 9.07 -2.41
CA GLU A 17 20.21 9.15 -3.66
C GLU A 17 19.36 9.24 -4.93
N ARG A 18 18.16 8.63 -4.91
CA ARG A 18 17.36 8.49 -6.12
C ARG A 18 15.95 9.01 -6.01
N ILE A 19 15.27 8.70 -4.90
CA ILE A 19 13.85 8.99 -4.72
C ILE A 19 13.66 9.54 -3.33
N ASP A 20 13.11 10.73 -3.22
CA ASP A 20 12.73 11.26 -1.92
C ASP A 20 11.38 10.69 -1.48
N ALA A 21 11.00 10.92 -0.22
CA ALA A 21 9.78 10.39 0.35
C ALA A 21 8.54 10.88 -0.38
N GLU A 22 8.57 12.11 -0.84
CA GLU A 22 7.44 12.71 -1.57
C GLU A 22 7.26 12.06 -2.93
N SER A 23 8.35 11.85 -3.66
CA SER A 23 8.30 11.18 -4.97
C SER A 23 7.79 9.76 -4.83
N LEU A 24 8.23 9.05 -3.79
CA LEU A 24 7.76 7.69 -3.54
C LEU A 24 6.27 7.67 -3.22
N ARG A 25 5.83 8.63 -2.43
CA ARG A 25 4.41 8.73 -2.09
C ARG A 25 3.56 9.00 -3.33
N GLU A 26 4.03 9.88 -4.20
CA GLU A 26 3.37 10.17 -5.46
C GLU A 26 3.30 8.93 -6.35
N TYR A 27 4.38 8.17 -6.39
CA TYR A 27 4.40 6.93 -7.17
C TYR A 27 3.39 5.92 -6.62
N ILE A 28 3.36 5.73 -5.31
CA ILE A 28 2.40 4.82 -4.68
C ILE A 28 0.97 5.29 -4.96
N ASN A 29 0.72 6.58 -4.86
CA ASN A 29 -0.59 7.13 -5.16
C ASN A 29 -0.98 6.87 -6.62
N SER A 30 -0.05 6.96 -7.55
CA SER A 30 -0.33 6.66 -8.95
C SER A 30 -0.69 5.20 -9.16
N LEU A 31 -0.07 4.29 -8.39
CA LEU A 31 -0.43 2.88 -8.45
C LEU A 31 -1.83 2.63 -7.89
N ILE A 32 -2.18 3.33 -6.83
CA ILE A 32 -3.51 3.25 -6.25
C ILE A 32 -4.57 3.69 -7.27
N GLU A 33 -4.25 4.71 -8.06
CA GLU A 33 -5.15 5.18 -9.12
C GLU A 33 -5.37 4.14 -10.22
N GLU A 34 -4.48 3.15 -10.35
CA GLU A 34 -4.65 2.08 -11.32
C GLU A 34 -5.62 1.00 -10.84
N LEU A 35 -5.97 1.00 -9.55
CA LEU A 35 -6.93 0.02 -9.01
C LEU A 35 -8.34 0.30 -9.55
N PRO A 36 -9.18 -0.76 -9.71
CA PRO A 36 -10.60 -0.53 -10.01
C PRO A 36 -11.23 0.36 -8.95
N LEU A 37 -12.20 1.16 -9.34
CA LEU A 37 -12.78 2.19 -8.47
C LEU A 37 -13.21 1.66 -7.11
N SER A 38 -13.93 0.55 -7.07
CA SER A 38 -14.42 0.00 -5.80
C SER A 38 -13.28 -0.45 -4.90
N ARG A 39 -12.26 -1.07 -5.49
CA ARG A 39 -11.09 -1.54 -4.74
C ARG A 39 -10.27 -0.36 -4.22
N ARG A 40 -10.12 0.66 -5.03
CA ARG A 40 -9.42 1.89 -4.65
C ARG A 40 -10.10 2.56 -3.47
N GLU A 41 -11.42 2.64 -3.49
CA GLU A 41 -12.18 3.25 -2.41
C GLU A 41 -12.02 2.48 -1.10
N ILE A 42 -12.12 1.16 -1.16
CA ILE A 42 -11.92 0.31 0.02
C ILE A 42 -10.51 0.48 0.58
N PHE A 43 -9.52 0.51 -0.31
CA PHE A 43 -8.14 0.69 0.10
C PHE A 43 -7.94 2.03 0.83
N ARG A 44 -8.51 3.10 0.28
CA ARG A 44 -8.39 4.43 0.89
C ARG A 44 -9.09 4.51 2.24
N LEU A 45 -10.27 3.92 2.36
CA LEU A 45 -10.98 3.90 3.64
C LEU A 45 -10.18 3.15 4.70
N SER A 46 -9.53 2.07 4.32
CA SER A 46 -8.72 1.30 5.25
C SER A 46 -7.43 2.02 5.65
N ARG A 47 -6.72 2.60 4.69
CA ARG A 47 -5.38 3.13 4.93
C ARG A 47 -5.34 4.61 5.28
N HIS A 48 -6.19 5.41 4.67
CA HIS A 48 -6.17 6.85 4.91
C HIS A 48 -7.14 7.26 6.01
N GLU A 49 -8.28 6.62 6.12
CA GLU A 49 -9.26 6.93 7.15
C GLU A 49 -9.23 5.96 8.32
N HIS A 50 -8.41 4.93 8.24
CA HIS A 50 -8.19 3.95 9.33
C HIS A 50 -9.47 3.27 9.80
N LEU A 51 -10.40 3.02 8.89
CA LEU A 51 -11.64 2.33 9.22
C LEU A 51 -11.41 0.82 9.33
N SER A 52 -12.16 0.17 10.22
CA SER A 52 -12.12 -1.28 10.33
C SER A 52 -12.89 -1.91 9.16
N TYR A 53 -12.70 -3.22 8.96
CA TYR A 53 -13.43 -3.94 7.92
C TYR A 53 -14.95 -3.80 8.12
N LYS A 54 -15.39 -3.86 9.37
CA LYS A 54 -16.80 -3.72 9.69
C LYS A 54 -17.32 -2.34 9.30
N GLU A 55 -16.56 -1.30 9.64
CA GLU A 55 -16.95 0.07 9.32
C GLU A 55 -16.99 0.31 7.81
N ILE A 56 -16.03 -0.23 7.08
CA ILE A 56 -16.00 -0.12 5.62
C ILE A 56 -17.20 -0.84 5.02
N ALA A 57 -17.47 -2.05 5.52
CA ALA A 57 -18.58 -2.86 5.03
C ALA A 57 -19.91 -2.14 5.23
N GLU A 58 -20.10 -1.53 6.39
CA GLU A 58 -21.31 -0.77 6.68
C GLU A 58 -21.43 0.46 5.78
N ARG A 59 -20.33 1.19 5.60
CA ARG A 59 -20.34 2.40 4.79
C ARG A 59 -20.66 2.12 3.33
N LEU A 60 -20.14 1.03 2.79
CA LEU A 60 -20.30 0.69 1.38
C LEU A 60 -21.43 -0.31 1.13
N SER A 61 -22.10 -0.75 2.17
CA SER A 61 -23.19 -1.73 2.08
C SER A 61 -22.75 -3.04 1.43
N ILE A 62 -21.59 -3.54 1.85
CA ILE A 62 -21.04 -4.82 1.38
C ILE A 62 -20.68 -5.65 2.60
N SER A 63 -20.32 -6.92 2.38
CA SER A 63 -19.93 -7.79 3.47
C SER A 63 -18.49 -7.55 3.89
N GLU A 64 -18.16 -7.89 5.14
CA GLU A 64 -16.78 -7.82 5.62
C GLU A 64 -15.87 -8.72 4.80
N LYS A 65 -16.40 -9.86 4.36
CA LYS A 65 -15.65 -10.79 3.51
C LYS A 65 -15.26 -10.13 2.19
N THR A 66 -16.16 -9.35 1.60
CA THR A 66 -15.86 -8.62 0.38
C THR A 66 -14.77 -7.57 0.62
N VAL A 67 -14.84 -6.86 1.75
CA VAL A 67 -13.82 -5.88 2.12
C VAL A 67 -12.45 -6.58 2.21
N GLU A 68 -12.39 -7.69 2.93
CA GLU A 68 -11.16 -8.46 3.08
C GLU A 68 -10.58 -8.89 1.74
N THR A 69 -11.42 -9.43 0.87
CA THR A 69 -11.01 -9.90 -0.45
C THR A 69 -10.47 -8.76 -1.30
N GLN A 70 -11.17 -7.62 -1.31
CA GLN A 70 -10.75 -6.49 -2.11
C GLN A 70 -9.44 -5.89 -1.60
N LEU A 71 -9.29 -5.80 -0.29
CA LEU A 71 -8.03 -5.32 0.29
C LEU A 71 -6.87 -6.24 -0.01
N SER A 72 -7.08 -7.55 0.07
CA SER A 72 -6.05 -8.52 -0.26
C SER A 72 -5.58 -8.37 -1.69
N ARG A 73 -6.51 -8.18 -2.61
CA ARG A 73 -6.19 -7.99 -4.02
C ARG A 73 -5.46 -6.68 -4.27
N ALA A 74 -5.88 -5.62 -3.59
CA ALA A 74 -5.21 -4.32 -3.71
C ALA A 74 -3.77 -4.40 -3.23
N LEU A 75 -3.56 -5.01 -2.06
CA LEU A 75 -2.22 -5.15 -1.49
C LEU A 75 -1.34 -6.01 -2.38
N ARG A 76 -1.90 -7.06 -2.96
CA ARG A 76 -1.16 -7.93 -3.86
C ARG A 76 -0.72 -7.18 -5.11
N PHE A 77 -1.61 -6.39 -5.69
CA PHE A 77 -1.28 -5.57 -6.86
C PHE A 77 -0.13 -4.61 -6.54
N LEU A 78 -0.24 -3.90 -5.42
CA LEU A 78 0.80 -2.94 -5.04
C LEU A 78 2.12 -3.64 -4.76
N ARG A 79 2.08 -4.77 -4.07
CA ARG A 79 3.28 -5.53 -3.78
C ARG A 79 3.96 -6.03 -5.05
N ASP A 80 3.19 -6.54 -6.00
CA ASP A 80 3.74 -7.04 -7.25
C ASP A 80 4.39 -5.92 -8.05
N ARG A 81 3.76 -4.76 -8.12
CA ARG A 81 4.31 -3.63 -8.86
C ARG A 81 5.57 -3.09 -8.17
N LEU A 82 5.53 -2.91 -6.86
CA LEU A 82 6.67 -2.40 -6.11
C LEU A 82 7.82 -3.39 -6.09
N SER A 83 7.52 -4.68 -6.04
CA SER A 83 8.54 -5.73 -6.12
C SER A 83 9.22 -5.72 -7.47
N SER A 84 8.45 -5.57 -8.54
CA SER A 84 8.97 -5.49 -9.89
C SER A 84 9.89 -4.29 -10.09
N ASP A 85 9.58 -3.18 -9.42
CA ASP A 85 10.35 -1.94 -9.51
C ASP A 85 11.46 -1.86 -8.46
N GLY A 86 11.63 -2.88 -7.63
CA GLY A 86 12.68 -2.91 -6.63
C GLY A 86 12.37 -2.21 -5.32
N PHE A 87 11.10 -1.90 -5.07
CA PHE A 87 10.67 -1.21 -3.86
C PHE A 87 9.95 -2.10 -2.85
N LEU A 88 10.19 -3.41 -2.92
CA LEU A 88 9.48 -4.36 -2.06
C LEU A 88 9.62 -4.05 -0.57
N CYS A 89 10.82 -3.66 -0.13
CA CYS A 89 11.03 -3.34 1.29
C CYS A 89 10.24 -2.12 1.75
N LEU A 90 9.90 -1.22 0.84
CA LEU A 90 9.17 0.00 1.20
C LEU A 90 7.69 -0.26 1.47
N ILE A 91 7.16 -1.34 0.91
CA ILE A 91 5.75 -1.65 1.08
C ILE A 91 5.41 -1.99 2.53
N THR A 92 6.34 -2.60 3.27
CA THR A 92 6.15 -2.89 4.69
C THR A 92 6.14 -1.63 5.54
N LEU A 93 6.78 -0.56 5.09
CA LEU A 93 6.78 0.71 5.79
C LEU A 93 5.52 1.53 5.53
N PHE A 94 4.94 1.41 4.33
CA PHE A 94 3.77 2.19 3.93
C PHE A 94 2.45 1.46 4.13
N LEU A 95 2.48 0.15 4.17
CA LEU A 95 1.29 -0.68 4.32
C LEU A 95 1.33 -1.51 5.57
#